data_30894e34b27386956c71c5e110189bd2
#
_entry.id   30894e34b27386956c71c5e110189bd2
#
_cell.length_a   1.000
_cell.length_b   1.000
_cell.length_c   1.000
_cell.angle_alpha   90.00
_cell.angle_beta   90.00
_cell.angle_gamma   90.00
#
_symmetry.space_group_name_H-M   'P 1'
#
loop_
_entity.id
_entity.type
_entity.pdbx_description
1 polymer ?
#
loop_
_entity_poly.entity_id
_entity_poly.type
_entity_poly.pdbx_seq_one_letter_code
_entity_poly.pdbx_strand_id
1 'polypeptide(L)'
;MVGLSVGDKKEIKVKFPDDYREKSLAGKVASFLLKVKDIQERVKKIPIDDQLAKEIGEKDLNSLKEKITEKMDREFKTLSSLKMRRQATELLLKEIDFELPSKMVDEEFKFLRSNTKDKEEKEIKDLADRRVKLGVIISSISEKNNIIVEDSDLTKSVVEEAKKYPGQEQKVVQFYKDNPSMMNNLRGIALEEKVMSFVVNSCKKKEKKCTMDELFKSDFLKEEKSQISSKKKEVKWVL
;
A
#
# COMPACT_ATOMS: atom_id res chain seq x y z
N MET A 1 -37.58 -12.50 5.37
CA MET A 1 -37.75 -13.82 4.74
C MET A 1 -37.69 -14.97 5.75
N VAL A 2 -38.08 -14.70 6.97
CA VAL A 2 -38.13 -15.72 8.05
C VAL A 2 -39.32 -16.64 7.82
N GLY A 3 -39.14 -17.96 8.02
CA GLY A 3 -40.20 -18.98 7.95
C GLY A 3 -40.49 -19.51 6.55
N LEU A 4 -39.62 -19.29 5.57
CA LEU A 4 -39.70 -19.87 4.23
C LEU A 4 -38.90 -21.17 4.14
N SER A 5 -39.39 -22.14 3.38
CA SER A 5 -38.71 -23.40 3.08
C SER A 5 -38.21 -23.44 1.64
N VAL A 6 -37.26 -24.35 1.35
CA VAL A 6 -36.77 -24.56 -0.02
C VAL A 6 -37.95 -24.91 -0.94
N GLY A 7 -38.06 -24.21 -2.06
CA GLY A 7 -39.14 -24.35 -3.03
C GLY A 7 -40.28 -23.35 -2.89
N ASP A 8 -40.39 -22.67 -1.74
CA ASP A 8 -41.40 -21.64 -1.51
C ASP A 8 -41.32 -20.49 -2.49
N LYS A 9 -42.49 -19.96 -2.88
CA LYS A 9 -42.63 -18.75 -3.67
C LYS A 9 -43.32 -17.68 -2.83
N LYS A 10 -42.76 -16.49 -2.78
CA LYS A 10 -43.37 -15.37 -2.04
C LYS A 10 -43.16 -14.07 -2.81
N GLU A 11 -44.23 -13.31 -2.89
CA GLU A 11 -44.18 -11.93 -3.40
C GLU A 11 -43.87 -10.99 -2.23
N ILE A 12 -42.87 -10.14 -2.42
CA ILE A 12 -42.51 -9.08 -1.47
C ILE A 12 -42.54 -7.74 -2.15
N LYS A 13 -43.06 -6.73 -1.45
CA LYS A 13 -42.99 -5.33 -1.89
C LYS A 13 -41.88 -4.62 -1.10
N VAL A 14 -40.92 -4.04 -1.82
CA VAL A 14 -39.80 -3.34 -1.22
C VAL A 14 -39.78 -1.92 -1.78
N LYS A 15 -39.66 -0.92 -0.89
CA LYS A 15 -39.44 0.45 -1.29
C LYS A 15 -37.91 0.69 -1.39
N PHE A 16 -37.43 1.16 -2.52
CA PHE A 16 -36.06 1.56 -2.68
C PHE A 16 -35.78 2.82 -1.84
N PRO A 17 -34.61 2.92 -1.18
CA PRO A 17 -34.18 4.12 -0.49
C PRO A 17 -34.20 5.36 -1.40
N ASP A 18 -34.44 6.53 -0.83
CA ASP A 18 -34.52 7.78 -1.61
C ASP A 18 -33.14 8.20 -2.17
N ASP A 19 -32.05 7.68 -1.57
CA ASP A 19 -30.65 7.85 -1.99
C ASP A 19 -30.11 6.70 -2.85
N TYR A 20 -31.02 5.88 -3.44
CA TYR A 20 -30.62 4.73 -4.24
C TYR A 20 -29.80 5.17 -5.46
N ARG A 21 -28.72 4.43 -5.75
CA ARG A 21 -27.74 4.76 -6.81
C ARG A 21 -28.38 4.98 -8.18
N GLU A 22 -29.41 4.21 -8.51
CA GLU A 22 -30.19 4.37 -9.75
C GLU A 22 -31.36 5.32 -9.50
N LYS A 23 -31.24 6.56 -9.96
CA LYS A 23 -32.23 7.63 -9.74
C LYS A 23 -33.62 7.29 -10.27
N SER A 24 -33.73 6.43 -11.29
CA SER A 24 -34.99 5.97 -11.87
C SER A 24 -35.78 5.07 -10.93
N LEU A 25 -35.16 4.47 -9.93
CA LEU A 25 -35.73 3.55 -8.95
C LEU A 25 -35.81 4.16 -7.54
N ALA A 26 -35.12 5.23 -7.26
CA ALA A 26 -35.09 5.88 -5.95
C ALA A 26 -36.52 6.26 -5.48
N GLY A 27 -36.86 5.92 -4.24
CA GLY A 27 -38.16 6.18 -3.62
C GLY A 27 -39.32 5.35 -4.15
N LYS A 28 -39.17 4.52 -5.20
CA LYS A 28 -40.23 3.71 -5.80
C LYS A 28 -40.41 2.36 -5.06
N VAL A 29 -41.63 1.86 -5.11
CA VAL A 29 -41.98 0.52 -4.59
C VAL A 29 -41.95 -0.47 -5.74
N ALA A 30 -41.18 -1.55 -5.59
CA ALA A 30 -41.15 -2.66 -6.52
C ALA A 30 -41.65 -3.93 -5.87
N SER A 31 -42.34 -4.74 -6.67
CA SER A 31 -42.80 -6.08 -6.27
C SER A 31 -41.87 -7.13 -6.82
N PHE A 32 -41.36 -8.00 -5.96
CA PHE A 32 -40.43 -9.07 -6.31
C PHE A 32 -41.09 -10.44 -6.03
N LEU A 33 -41.19 -11.26 -7.06
CA LEU A 33 -41.57 -12.67 -6.90
C LEU A 33 -40.30 -13.49 -6.60
N LEU A 34 -40.19 -13.92 -5.37
CA LEU A 34 -39.03 -14.70 -4.89
C LEU A 34 -39.38 -16.20 -4.94
N LYS A 35 -38.41 -17.01 -5.37
CA LYS A 35 -38.43 -18.46 -5.22
C LYS A 35 -37.21 -18.87 -4.42
N VAL A 36 -37.38 -19.50 -3.27
CA VAL A 36 -36.30 -20.03 -2.44
C VAL A 36 -35.71 -21.24 -3.15
N LYS A 37 -34.45 -21.14 -3.59
CA LYS A 37 -33.75 -22.25 -4.26
C LYS A 37 -32.95 -23.08 -3.28
N ASP A 38 -32.37 -22.47 -2.26
CA ASP A 38 -31.56 -23.13 -1.27
C ASP A 38 -31.56 -22.32 0.03
N ILE A 39 -31.41 -23.00 1.16
CA ILE A 39 -31.28 -22.40 2.49
C ILE A 39 -29.99 -22.93 3.10
N GLN A 40 -29.04 -22.05 3.30
CA GLN A 40 -27.76 -22.39 3.95
C GLN A 40 -27.78 -21.90 5.40
N GLU A 41 -27.56 -22.82 6.32
CA GLU A 41 -27.42 -22.47 7.72
C GLU A 41 -25.93 -22.23 8.04
N ARG A 42 -25.67 -21.11 8.72
CA ARG A 42 -24.31 -20.81 9.15
C ARG A 42 -23.91 -21.79 10.26
N VAL A 43 -22.89 -22.59 10.04
CA VAL A 43 -22.31 -23.47 11.07
C VAL A 43 -21.90 -22.62 12.26
N LYS A 44 -22.52 -22.86 13.41
CA LYS A 44 -22.44 -21.94 14.57
C LYS A 44 -21.06 -21.77 15.16
N LYS A 45 -20.21 -22.78 15.15
CA LYS A 45 -18.77 -22.71 15.54
C LYS A 45 -18.06 -23.94 14.98
N ILE A 46 -17.04 -23.72 14.19
CA ILE A 46 -16.06 -24.77 13.89
C ILE A 46 -15.08 -24.76 15.05
N PRO A 47 -14.85 -25.88 15.76
CA PRO A 47 -13.83 -25.94 16.80
C PRO A 47 -12.45 -25.67 16.19
N ILE A 48 -11.65 -24.89 16.90
CA ILE A 48 -10.28 -24.60 16.49
C ILE A 48 -9.38 -25.68 17.13
N ASP A 49 -9.23 -26.77 16.42
CA ASP A 49 -8.55 -27.98 16.86
C ASP A 49 -7.60 -28.54 15.77
N ASP A 50 -6.99 -29.70 16.08
CA ASP A 50 -6.08 -30.38 15.15
C ASP A 50 -6.80 -30.87 13.87
N GLN A 51 -8.12 -31.11 13.94
CA GLN A 51 -8.87 -31.52 12.76
C GLN A 51 -8.99 -30.37 11.76
N LEU A 52 -9.33 -29.17 12.25
CA LEU A 52 -9.34 -27.96 11.42
C LEU A 52 -7.95 -27.70 10.79
N ALA A 53 -6.88 -27.88 11.58
CA ALA A 53 -5.54 -27.70 11.07
C ALA A 53 -5.23 -28.65 9.91
N LYS A 54 -5.62 -29.93 10.03
CA LYS A 54 -5.44 -30.94 8.97
C LYS A 54 -6.27 -30.63 7.73
N GLU A 55 -7.51 -30.14 7.89
CA GLU A 55 -8.37 -29.73 6.76
C GLU A 55 -7.77 -28.54 5.98
N ILE A 56 -7.00 -27.67 6.65
CA ILE A 56 -6.29 -26.53 6.04
C ILE A 56 -4.94 -26.98 5.45
N GLY A 57 -4.51 -28.23 5.69
CA GLY A 57 -3.26 -28.79 5.17
C GLY A 57 -2.08 -28.67 6.14
N GLU A 58 -2.34 -28.41 7.42
CA GLU A 58 -1.34 -28.36 8.48
C GLU A 58 -1.29 -29.67 9.28
N LYS A 59 -0.15 -29.91 9.95
CA LYS A 59 0.06 -31.13 10.71
C LYS A 59 -0.80 -31.21 11.97
N ASP A 60 -0.89 -30.11 12.68
CA ASP A 60 -1.61 -29.94 13.94
C ASP A 60 -1.90 -28.44 14.20
N LEU A 61 -2.66 -28.17 15.25
CA LEU A 61 -3.04 -26.80 15.64
C LEU A 61 -1.83 -25.94 15.99
N ASN A 62 -0.77 -26.50 16.57
CA ASN A 62 0.43 -25.73 16.91
C ASN A 62 1.16 -25.28 15.65
N SER A 63 1.37 -26.18 14.68
CA SER A 63 1.95 -25.84 13.38
C SER A 63 1.14 -24.76 12.65
N LEU A 64 -0.20 -24.84 12.71
CA LEU A 64 -1.08 -23.82 12.15
C LEU A 64 -0.88 -22.46 12.83
N LYS A 65 -0.83 -22.42 14.17
CA LYS A 65 -0.58 -21.19 14.93
C LYS A 65 0.78 -20.61 14.62
N GLU A 66 1.85 -21.43 14.56
CA GLU A 66 3.19 -20.96 14.21
C GLU A 66 3.22 -20.32 12.82
N LYS A 67 2.64 -20.96 11.80
CA LYS A 67 2.59 -20.40 10.44
C LYS A 67 1.78 -19.10 10.36
N ILE A 68 0.66 -19.02 11.09
CA ILE A 68 -0.12 -17.79 11.16
C ILE A 68 0.72 -16.68 11.82
N THR A 69 1.39 -16.98 12.94
CA THR A 69 2.24 -16.02 13.65
C THR A 69 3.38 -15.54 12.75
N GLU A 70 4.10 -16.45 12.09
CA GLU A 70 5.15 -16.07 11.15
C GLU A 70 4.65 -15.21 9.99
N LYS A 71 3.45 -15.51 9.47
CA LYS A 71 2.83 -14.69 8.42
C LYS A 71 2.50 -13.30 8.94
N MET A 72 1.87 -13.22 10.10
CA MET A 72 1.55 -11.95 10.74
C MET A 72 2.81 -11.13 11.04
N ASP A 73 3.86 -11.73 11.55
CA ASP A 73 5.14 -11.07 11.82
C ASP A 73 5.78 -10.51 10.55
N ARG A 74 5.73 -11.26 9.45
CA ARG A 74 6.23 -10.79 8.16
C ARG A 74 5.41 -9.58 7.64
N GLU A 75 4.10 -9.66 7.71
CA GLU A 75 3.21 -8.57 7.32
C GLU A 75 3.43 -7.32 8.19
N PHE A 76 3.58 -7.52 9.50
CA PHE A 76 3.86 -6.45 10.46
C PHE A 76 5.21 -5.76 10.18
N LYS A 77 6.27 -6.53 9.94
CA LYS A 77 7.59 -6.02 9.57
C LYS A 77 7.54 -5.22 8.27
N THR A 78 6.85 -5.74 7.26
CA THR A 78 6.69 -5.06 5.96
C THR A 78 5.97 -3.73 6.13
N LEU A 79 4.84 -3.72 6.83
CA LEU A 79 4.06 -2.52 7.06
C LEU A 79 4.80 -1.48 7.91
N SER A 80 5.50 -1.94 8.95
CA SER A 80 6.35 -1.08 9.78
C SER A 80 7.47 -0.43 8.97
N SER A 81 8.13 -1.20 8.10
CA SER A 81 9.18 -0.69 7.21
C SER A 81 8.64 0.34 6.22
N LEU A 82 7.46 0.10 5.64
CA LEU A 82 6.81 1.07 4.76
C LEU A 82 6.49 2.39 5.48
N LYS A 83 6.00 2.30 6.73
CA LYS A 83 5.72 3.50 7.54
C LYS A 83 6.99 4.25 7.93
N MET A 84 8.04 3.55 8.35
CA MET A 84 9.34 4.18 8.64
C MET A 84 9.90 4.90 7.41
N ARG A 85 9.84 4.26 6.24
CA ARG A 85 10.27 4.87 4.98
C ARG A 85 9.48 6.13 4.67
N ARG A 86 8.15 6.07 4.80
CA ARG A 86 7.29 7.24 4.59
C ARG A 86 7.62 8.39 5.55
N GLN A 87 7.81 8.10 6.83
CA GLN A 87 8.21 9.10 7.82
C GLN A 87 9.57 9.73 7.49
N ALA A 88 10.55 8.91 7.10
CA ALA A 88 11.86 9.40 6.67
C ALA A 88 11.74 10.30 5.44
N THR A 89 10.93 9.93 4.44
CA THR A 89 10.67 10.76 3.25
C THR A 89 10.05 12.10 3.63
N GLU A 90 9.03 12.12 4.51
CA GLU A 90 8.40 13.37 4.95
C GLU A 90 9.38 14.26 5.71
N LEU A 91 10.23 13.67 6.55
CA LEU A 91 11.27 14.42 7.27
C LEU A 91 12.30 15.01 6.31
N LEU A 92 12.79 14.24 5.35
CA LEU A 92 13.74 14.75 4.34
C LEU A 92 13.15 15.92 3.56
N LEU A 93 11.91 15.79 3.08
CA LEU A 93 11.24 16.84 2.33
C LEU A 93 10.99 18.09 3.16
N LYS A 94 10.80 17.95 4.46
CA LYS A 94 10.53 19.05 5.37
C LYS A 94 11.80 19.77 5.82
N GLU A 95 12.85 19.02 6.17
CA GLU A 95 14.05 19.57 6.79
C GLU A 95 15.08 20.06 5.75
N ILE A 96 15.05 19.53 4.53
CA ILE A 96 15.94 19.95 3.45
C ILE A 96 15.20 20.95 2.58
N ASP A 97 15.74 22.17 2.50
CA ASP A 97 15.20 23.23 1.66
C ASP A 97 16.24 23.73 0.67
N PHE A 98 15.85 23.86 -0.59
CA PHE A 98 16.67 24.38 -1.69
C PHE A 98 15.78 24.81 -2.85
N GLU A 99 16.32 25.64 -3.74
CA GLU A 99 15.62 26.08 -4.94
C GLU A 99 15.50 24.95 -5.95
N LEU A 100 14.27 24.63 -6.36
CA LEU A 100 14.00 23.53 -7.30
C LEU A 100 14.38 23.92 -8.73
N PRO A 101 15.01 23.03 -9.51
CA PRO A 101 15.29 23.27 -10.92
C PRO A 101 13.98 23.40 -11.72
N SER A 102 13.66 24.61 -12.19
CA SER A 102 12.38 24.92 -12.85
C SER A 102 12.09 24.01 -14.05
N LYS A 103 13.10 23.70 -14.86
CA LYS A 103 12.95 22.80 -16.01
C LYS A 103 12.47 21.39 -15.59
N MET A 104 13.03 20.83 -14.52
CA MET A 104 12.63 19.50 -14.02
C MET A 104 11.21 19.53 -13.48
N VAL A 105 10.82 20.61 -12.78
CA VAL A 105 9.46 20.80 -12.27
C VAL A 105 8.47 20.90 -13.44
N ASP A 106 8.79 21.67 -14.47
CA ASP A 106 7.91 21.83 -15.65
C ASP A 106 7.74 20.53 -16.44
N GLU A 107 8.80 19.73 -16.57
CA GLU A 107 8.74 18.43 -17.23
C GLU A 107 7.89 17.45 -16.43
N GLU A 108 8.10 17.36 -15.12
CA GLU A 108 7.33 16.48 -14.24
C GLU A 108 5.86 16.91 -14.18
N PHE A 109 5.59 18.23 -14.14
CA PHE A 109 4.24 18.76 -14.19
C PHE A 109 3.51 18.34 -15.47
N LYS A 110 4.15 18.50 -16.64
CA LYS A 110 3.58 18.08 -17.93
C LYS A 110 3.30 16.58 -17.96
N PHE A 111 4.23 15.78 -17.45
CA PHE A 111 4.05 14.33 -17.36
C PHE A 111 2.87 13.94 -16.46
N LEU A 112 2.78 14.53 -15.28
CA LEU A 112 1.67 14.26 -14.34
C LEU A 112 0.33 14.69 -14.92
N ARG A 113 0.27 15.85 -15.57
CA ARG A 113 -0.96 16.37 -16.20
C ARG A 113 -1.46 15.46 -17.31
N SER A 114 -0.55 14.89 -18.11
CA SER A 114 -0.93 13.95 -19.17
C SER A 114 -1.54 12.66 -18.65
N ASN A 115 -1.12 12.22 -17.45
CA ASN A 115 -1.53 10.96 -16.84
C ASN A 115 -2.66 11.10 -15.80
N THR A 116 -3.02 12.33 -15.39
CA THR A 116 -4.00 12.56 -14.33
C THR A 116 -5.07 13.55 -14.80
N LYS A 117 -6.23 13.02 -15.22
CA LYS A 117 -7.31 13.84 -15.81
C LYS A 117 -8.20 14.53 -14.80
N ASP A 118 -8.25 14.05 -13.53
CA ASP A 118 -9.28 14.43 -12.56
C ASP A 118 -8.77 15.30 -11.39
N LYS A 119 -7.50 15.75 -11.42
CA LYS A 119 -6.91 16.56 -10.35
C LYS A 119 -6.81 18.04 -10.75
N GLU A 120 -6.96 18.90 -9.75
CA GLU A 120 -6.74 20.33 -9.91
C GLU A 120 -5.27 20.64 -10.26
N GLU A 121 -5.06 21.68 -11.05
CA GLU A 121 -3.73 22.10 -11.52
C GLU A 121 -2.76 22.37 -10.38
N LYS A 122 -3.26 22.97 -9.30
CA LYS A 122 -2.49 23.23 -8.08
C LYS A 122 -2.00 21.95 -7.42
N GLU A 123 -2.86 20.94 -7.31
CA GLU A 123 -2.46 19.63 -6.73
C GLU A 123 -1.41 18.93 -7.59
N ILE A 124 -1.52 19.05 -8.91
CA ILE A 124 -0.53 18.49 -9.85
C ILE A 124 0.82 19.19 -9.68
N LYS A 125 0.81 20.53 -9.53
CA LYS A 125 2.02 21.30 -9.30
C LYS A 125 2.71 20.95 -7.98
N ASP A 126 1.94 20.92 -6.88
CA ASP A 126 2.45 20.55 -5.57
C ASP A 126 3.04 19.12 -5.58
N LEU A 127 2.44 18.22 -6.35
CA LEU A 127 2.95 16.86 -6.52
C LEU A 127 4.23 16.84 -7.36
N ALA A 128 4.32 17.64 -8.42
CA ALA A 128 5.52 17.76 -9.25
C ALA A 128 6.70 18.31 -8.43
N ASP A 129 6.48 19.40 -7.70
CA ASP A 129 7.49 20.01 -6.82
C ASP A 129 8.00 18.98 -5.80
N ARG A 130 7.09 18.26 -5.16
CA ARG A 130 7.42 17.22 -4.19
C ARG A 130 8.25 16.08 -4.80
N ARG A 131 7.90 15.60 -6.00
CA ARG A 131 8.60 14.50 -6.68
C ARG A 131 10.00 14.93 -7.13
N VAL A 132 10.12 16.12 -7.71
CA VAL A 132 11.42 16.68 -8.11
C VAL A 132 12.31 16.89 -6.89
N LYS A 133 11.76 17.48 -5.82
CA LYS A 133 12.49 17.67 -4.56
C LYS A 133 13.04 16.36 -4.02
N LEU A 134 12.21 15.33 -3.94
CA LEU A 134 12.63 14.01 -3.47
C LEU A 134 13.70 13.39 -4.38
N GLY A 135 13.51 13.47 -5.70
CA GLY A 135 14.49 12.95 -6.68
C GLY A 135 15.86 13.56 -6.54
N VAL A 136 15.94 14.90 -6.38
CA VAL A 136 17.20 15.61 -6.16
C VAL A 136 17.87 15.21 -4.84
N ILE A 137 17.08 15.09 -3.76
CA ILE A 137 17.58 14.63 -2.45
C ILE A 137 18.16 13.21 -2.57
N ILE A 138 17.44 12.29 -3.21
CA ILE A 138 17.86 10.90 -3.41
C ILE A 138 19.14 10.83 -4.22
N SER A 139 19.24 11.59 -5.32
CA SER A 139 20.45 11.66 -6.15
C SER A 139 21.65 12.15 -5.33
N SER A 140 21.48 13.23 -4.59
CA SER A 140 22.55 13.80 -3.75
C SER A 140 23.02 12.81 -2.66
N ILE A 141 22.10 12.12 -1.99
CA ILE A 141 22.46 11.11 -0.97
C ILE A 141 23.18 9.93 -1.63
N SER A 142 22.68 9.48 -2.78
CA SER A 142 23.26 8.39 -3.56
C SER A 142 24.70 8.69 -3.94
N GLU A 143 24.96 9.87 -4.51
CA GLU A 143 26.30 10.30 -4.94
C GLU A 143 27.26 10.43 -3.76
N LYS A 144 26.85 11.11 -2.68
CA LYS A 144 27.70 11.31 -1.50
C LYS A 144 28.07 10.03 -0.77
N ASN A 145 27.22 9.02 -0.83
CA ASN A 145 27.41 7.75 -0.12
C ASN A 145 27.77 6.58 -1.05
N ASN A 146 28.03 6.85 -2.33
CA ASN A 146 28.35 5.84 -3.34
C ASN A 146 27.31 4.70 -3.40
N ILE A 147 26.02 5.04 -3.29
CA ILE A 147 24.94 4.07 -3.37
C ILE A 147 24.60 3.87 -4.84
N ILE A 148 24.97 2.73 -5.40
CA ILE A 148 24.71 2.36 -6.78
C ILE A 148 23.70 1.21 -6.86
N VAL A 149 22.94 1.17 -7.93
CA VAL A 149 22.03 0.05 -8.24
C VAL A 149 22.80 -0.95 -9.08
N GLU A 150 23.01 -2.12 -8.52
CA GLU A 150 23.66 -3.25 -9.18
C GLU A 150 22.64 -4.09 -9.96
N ASP A 151 23.12 -4.95 -10.86
CA ASP A 151 22.24 -5.84 -11.64
C ASP A 151 21.49 -6.85 -10.74
N SER A 152 22.08 -7.18 -9.58
CA SER A 152 21.43 -8.00 -8.56
C SER A 152 20.19 -7.31 -7.95
N ASP A 153 20.24 -5.99 -7.79
CA ASP A 153 19.11 -5.19 -7.27
C ASP A 153 17.99 -5.10 -8.31
N LEU A 154 18.37 -4.88 -9.56
CA LEU A 154 17.40 -4.87 -10.67
C LEU A 154 16.72 -6.22 -10.83
N THR A 155 17.47 -7.31 -10.73
CA THR A 155 16.90 -8.66 -10.79
C THR A 155 15.88 -8.88 -9.66
N LYS A 156 16.20 -8.45 -8.43
CA LYS A 156 15.26 -8.51 -7.31
C LYS A 156 14.00 -7.69 -7.58
N SER A 157 14.16 -6.46 -8.07
CA SER A 157 13.03 -5.58 -8.38
C SER A 157 12.13 -6.16 -9.48
N VAL A 158 12.71 -6.76 -10.52
CA VAL A 158 11.94 -7.46 -11.57
C VAL A 158 11.18 -8.66 -11.00
N VAL A 159 11.82 -9.45 -10.12
CA VAL A 159 11.18 -10.60 -9.46
C VAL A 159 10.03 -10.15 -8.55
N GLU A 160 10.23 -9.07 -7.78
CA GLU A 160 9.16 -8.53 -6.92
C GLU A 160 7.98 -8.01 -7.77
N GLU A 161 8.24 -7.39 -8.90
CA GLU A 161 7.19 -6.97 -9.83
C GLU A 161 6.47 -8.17 -10.44
N ALA A 162 7.21 -9.20 -10.85
CA ALA A 162 6.66 -10.44 -11.41
C ALA A 162 5.73 -11.18 -10.44
N LYS A 163 6.01 -11.17 -9.15
CA LYS A 163 5.15 -11.77 -8.11
C LYS A 163 3.74 -11.18 -8.06
N LYS A 164 3.54 -9.97 -8.56
CA LYS A 164 2.21 -9.32 -8.64
C LYS A 164 1.31 -9.94 -9.72
N TYR A 165 1.88 -10.74 -10.62
CA TYR A 165 1.18 -11.37 -11.75
C TYR A 165 1.32 -12.90 -11.72
N PRO A 166 0.65 -13.60 -10.78
CA PRO A 166 0.77 -15.05 -10.65
C PRO A 166 0.42 -15.79 -11.94
N GLY A 167 1.30 -16.73 -12.34
CA GLY A 167 1.16 -17.50 -13.58
C GLY A 167 1.65 -16.78 -14.85
N GLN A 168 2.12 -15.54 -14.75
CA GLN A 168 2.69 -14.77 -15.87
C GLN A 168 4.09 -14.23 -15.54
N GLU A 169 4.75 -14.73 -14.52
CA GLU A 169 6.01 -14.21 -14.01
C GLU A 169 7.10 -14.15 -15.11
N GLN A 170 7.18 -15.19 -15.94
CA GLN A 170 8.14 -15.23 -17.05
C GLN A 170 7.88 -14.16 -18.10
N LYS A 171 6.61 -13.85 -18.38
CA LYS A 171 6.25 -12.79 -19.35
C LYS A 171 6.63 -11.41 -18.82
N VAL A 172 6.46 -11.18 -17.53
CA VAL A 172 6.87 -9.92 -16.88
C VAL A 172 8.39 -9.76 -16.94
N VAL A 173 9.14 -10.80 -16.62
CA VAL A 173 10.61 -10.79 -16.74
C VAL A 173 11.06 -10.49 -18.17
N GLN A 174 10.45 -11.15 -19.14
CA GLN A 174 10.77 -10.93 -20.56
C GLN A 174 10.42 -9.50 -21.01
N PHE A 175 9.26 -8.99 -20.57
CA PHE A 175 8.85 -7.61 -20.85
C PHE A 175 9.90 -6.58 -20.41
N TYR A 176 10.45 -6.72 -19.21
CA TYR A 176 11.50 -5.80 -18.73
C TYR A 176 12.81 -5.94 -19.48
N LYS A 177 13.18 -7.16 -19.93
CA LYS A 177 14.36 -7.39 -20.78
C LYS A 177 14.23 -6.72 -22.13
N ASP A 178 13.04 -6.77 -22.73
CA ASP A 178 12.77 -6.25 -24.07
C ASP A 178 12.51 -4.73 -24.07
N ASN A 179 12.31 -4.12 -22.91
CA ASN A 179 11.98 -2.69 -22.78
C ASN A 179 12.98 -1.94 -21.88
N PRO A 180 14.12 -1.45 -22.43
CA PRO A 180 15.15 -0.75 -21.66
C PRO A 180 14.65 0.50 -20.91
N SER A 181 13.67 1.22 -21.47
CA SER A 181 13.06 2.37 -20.81
C SER A 181 12.34 1.98 -19.51
N MET A 182 11.62 0.86 -19.52
CA MET A 182 10.95 0.33 -18.33
C MET A 182 11.97 -0.18 -17.30
N MET A 183 13.07 -0.78 -17.78
CA MET A 183 14.18 -1.18 -16.90
C MET A 183 14.84 0.04 -16.23
N ASN A 184 15.01 1.15 -16.96
CA ASN A 184 15.54 2.40 -16.38
C ASN A 184 14.59 3.01 -15.32
N ASN A 185 13.27 2.95 -15.56
CA ASN A 185 12.30 3.37 -14.56
C ASN A 185 12.41 2.50 -13.30
N LEU A 186 12.56 1.19 -13.47
CA LEU A 186 12.75 0.27 -12.35
C LEU A 186 14.07 0.52 -11.61
N ARG A 187 15.14 0.92 -12.32
CA ARG A 187 16.41 1.34 -11.72
C ARG A 187 16.23 2.56 -10.82
N GLY A 188 15.43 3.54 -11.23
CA GLY A 188 15.08 4.70 -10.39
C GLY A 188 14.37 4.30 -9.10
N ILE A 189 13.39 3.40 -9.19
CA ILE A 189 12.68 2.85 -8.03
C ILE A 189 13.63 2.08 -7.11
N ALA A 190 14.51 1.25 -7.66
CA ALA A 190 15.50 0.49 -6.90
C ALA A 190 16.51 1.42 -6.19
N LEU A 191 16.93 2.52 -6.84
CA LEU A 191 17.80 3.51 -6.23
C LEU A 191 17.12 4.19 -5.05
N GLU A 192 15.87 4.65 -5.24
CA GLU A 192 15.08 5.24 -4.16
C GLU A 192 14.96 4.28 -2.98
N GLU A 193 14.70 3.01 -3.25
CA GLU A 193 14.59 1.98 -2.20
C GLU A 193 15.89 1.78 -1.43
N LYS A 194 17.03 1.71 -2.12
CA LYS A 194 18.36 1.58 -1.49
C LYS A 194 18.71 2.81 -0.65
N VAL A 195 18.52 4.01 -1.20
CA VAL A 195 18.79 5.26 -0.50
C VAL A 195 17.90 5.41 0.73
N MET A 196 16.61 5.18 0.59
CA MET A 196 15.69 5.27 1.74
C MET A 196 15.98 4.22 2.81
N SER A 197 16.41 3.02 2.42
CA SER A 197 16.86 1.99 3.35
C SER A 197 18.13 2.42 4.08
N PHE A 198 19.08 3.04 3.39
CA PHE A 198 20.27 3.62 3.99
C PHE A 198 19.90 4.72 5.00
N VAL A 199 19.04 5.67 4.62
CA VAL A 199 18.56 6.75 5.49
C VAL A 199 17.91 6.19 6.75
N VAL A 200 16.95 5.27 6.59
CA VAL A 200 16.26 4.64 7.73
C VAL A 200 17.23 3.91 8.64
N ASN A 201 18.27 3.26 8.09
CA ASN A 201 19.25 2.54 8.89
C ASN A 201 20.25 3.46 9.60
N SER A 202 20.50 4.63 9.05
CA SER A 202 21.37 5.66 9.65
C SER A 202 20.67 6.49 10.73
N CYS A 203 19.33 6.46 10.78
CA CYS A 203 18.55 7.19 11.77
C CYS A 203 18.48 6.47 13.13
N LYS A 204 18.40 7.25 14.22
CA LYS A 204 18.03 6.71 15.53
C LYS A 204 16.57 6.29 15.53
N LYS A 205 16.32 5.00 15.70
CA LYS A 205 14.97 4.43 15.72
C LYS A 205 14.42 4.43 17.13
N LYS A 206 13.15 4.79 17.29
CA LYS A 206 12.41 4.64 18.54
C LYS A 206 11.34 3.58 18.33
N GLU A 207 11.46 2.47 19.04
CA GLU A 207 10.46 1.40 19.00
C GLU A 207 9.24 1.78 19.83
N LYS A 208 8.06 1.56 19.28
CA LYS A 208 6.77 1.71 19.96
C LYS A 208 5.96 0.44 19.72
N LYS A 209 5.54 -0.22 20.80
CA LYS A 209 4.59 -1.32 20.70
C LYS A 209 3.23 -0.77 20.27
N CYS A 210 2.64 -1.37 19.26
CA CYS A 210 1.31 -1.00 18.77
C CYS A 210 0.57 -2.24 18.26
N THR A 211 -0.75 -2.12 18.19
CA THR A 211 -1.60 -3.14 17.57
C THR A 211 -1.61 -2.99 16.05
N MET A 212 -2.09 -4.02 15.34
CA MET A 212 -2.25 -3.98 13.88
C MET A 212 -3.17 -2.82 13.47
N ASP A 213 -4.29 -2.62 14.18
CA ASP A 213 -5.24 -1.55 13.90
C ASP A 213 -4.63 -0.16 14.05
N GLU A 214 -3.78 0.04 15.07
CA GLU A 214 -3.03 1.29 15.24
C GLU A 214 -2.00 1.49 14.14
N LEU A 215 -1.36 0.41 13.68
CA LEU A 215 -0.43 0.48 12.58
C LEU A 215 -1.11 0.83 11.25
N PHE A 216 -2.37 0.40 11.02
CA PHE A 216 -3.15 0.72 9.83
C PHE A 216 -3.80 2.11 9.87
N LYS A 217 -4.07 2.69 11.05
CA LYS A 217 -4.69 4.02 11.15
C LYS A 217 -3.77 5.10 10.57
N SER A 218 -4.29 5.89 9.65
CA SER A 218 -3.57 7.02 9.03
C SER A 218 -3.18 8.12 10.03
N ASP A 219 -3.83 8.19 11.18
CA ASP A 219 -3.61 9.18 12.23
C ASP A 219 -2.31 8.98 13.03
N PHE A 220 -1.67 7.82 12.91
CA PHE A 220 -0.34 7.57 13.51
C PHE A 220 0.70 8.63 13.08
N LEU A 221 0.51 9.27 11.92
CA LEU A 221 1.35 10.37 11.43
C LEU A 221 0.97 11.74 12.01
N LYS A 222 -0.23 11.90 12.59
CA LYS A 222 -0.67 13.17 13.17
C LYS A 222 -0.20 13.37 14.61
N GLU A 223 -0.13 12.31 15.39
CA GLU A 223 0.33 12.38 16.78
C GLU A 223 1.82 12.73 16.92
N GLU A 224 2.67 12.30 15.98
CA GLU A 224 4.08 12.69 15.98
C GLU A 224 4.31 14.15 15.59
N LYS A 225 3.45 14.76 14.77
CA LYS A 225 3.55 16.19 14.43
C LYS A 225 3.48 17.08 15.67
N SER A 226 2.74 16.68 16.71
CA SER A 226 2.64 17.41 17.98
C SER A 226 3.87 17.23 18.89
N GLN A 227 4.55 16.08 18.81
CA GLN A 227 5.73 15.78 19.65
C GLN A 227 7.06 16.27 19.05
N ILE A 228 7.18 16.32 17.71
CA ILE A 228 8.38 16.83 17.02
C ILE A 228 8.43 18.35 17.10
N SER A 229 7.29 19.03 17.15
CA SER A 229 7.20 20.49 17.34
C SER A 229 7.75 20.95 18.71
N SER A 230 7.77 20.10 19.71
CA SER A 230 8.24 20.43 21.07
C SER A 230 9.72 20.09 21.34
N LYS A 231 10.39 19.39 20.45
CA LYS A 231 11.82 19.02 20.60
C LYS A 231 12.66 19.47 19.41
N LYS A 232 12.75 20.78 19.21
CA LYS A 232 13.83 21.38 18.43
C LYS A 232 15.14 21.31 19.25
N LYS A 233 15.84 20.18 19.25
CA LYS A 233 17.29 20.14 19.54
C LYS A 233 17.87 18.78 19.14
N GLU A 234 18.94 18.87 18.33
CA GLU A 234 19.96 17.86 18.07
C GLU A 234 19.59 16.68 17.15
N VAL A 235 19.53 16.99 15.87
CA VAL A 235 19.95 16.03 14.85
C VAL A 235 21.16 16.66 14.13
N LYS A 236 22.38 16.29 14.54
CA LYS A 236 23.57 16.53 13.74
C LYS A 236 23.50 15.56 12.56
N TRP A 237 23.17 16.08 11.40
CA TRP A 237 23.29 15.39 10.14
C TRP A 237 24.78 15.28 9.79
N VAL A 238 25.30 14.07 9.64
CA VAL A 238 26.54 13.83 8.91
C VAL A 238 26.16 13.89 7.43
N LEU A 239 26.17 15.08 6.90
CA LEU A 239 26.13 15.36 5.46
C LEU A 239 27.54 15.24 4.88
#